data_9f23a0f63f854775f9b6f07897aac894
#
_entry.id   9f23a0f63f854775f9b6f07897aac894
#
_cell.length_a   1.000
_cell.length_b   1.000
_cell.length_c   1.000
_cell.angle_alpha   90.00
_cell.angle_beta   90.00
_cell.angle_gamma   90.00
#
_symmetry.space_group_name_H-M   'P 1'
#
loop_
_entity.id
_entity.type
_entity.pdbx_description
1 polymer ?
#
loop_
_entity_poly.entity_id
_entity_poly.type
_entity_poly.pdbx_seq_one_letter_code
_entity_poly.pdbx_strand_id
1 'polypeptide(L)'
;MTLPDIYVPAGSSGHGNFTVDIDPQRAGWAFSGLRVLVLEAGASQVVETGEAELLILPLAGGATVEVDGQTFVLEGRRGVFSGVTDYLYVGRGESLTITSAQGGRFAFPSAIATRDIPVAYYPKSQVRVDLRGAGDCSRQVNNYSLAVEGVTTSHLLACEVITPGGNWSSYPAHKHEQDSEDERELEEIYYFEIEDGPEGSKGFGLHRTYGSPGRPIDLCCEVHDGDVALVPHGYHGPCVAAPGYDMYYLNVMAGPNEDLVWLAPDDPAHHWIRATWENQEVDPRLPMNK
;
A
#
# COMPACT_ATOMS: atom_id res chain seq x y z
N MET A 1 3.80 13.13 24.37
CA MET A 1 4.30 12.88 23.01
C MET A 1 3.31 13.56 22.08
N THR A 2 3.77 14.50 21.25
CA THR A 2 2.98 14.93 20.08
C THR A 2 2.94 13.73 19.14
N LEU A 3 1.75 13.34 18.68
CA LEU A 3 1.62 12.36 17.61
C LEU A 3 2.48 12.83 16.44
N PRO A 4 3.27 11.96 15.78
CA PRO A 4 3.92 12.33 14.54
C PRO A 4 2.87 12.83 13.57
N ASP A 5 3.27 13.70 12.63
CA ASP A 5 2.35 14.15 11.59
C ASP A 5 1.87 12.94 10.81
N ILE A 6 0.62 12.52 11.06
CA ILE A 6 0.02 11.32 10.45
C ILE A 6 -0.41 11.54 8.99
N TYR A 7 -0.31 12.76 8.49
CA TYR A 7 -0.39 13.11 7.08
C TYR A 7 0.95 13.67 6.61
N VAL A 8 1.52 13.04 5.61
CA VAL A 8 2.84 13.36 5.05
C VAL A 8 2.65 13.80 3.60
N PRO A 9 2.67 15.10 3.31
CA PRO A 9 2.52 15.60 1.94
C PRO A 9 3.64 15.12 1.02
N ALA A 10 3.32 14.97 -0.26
CA ALA A 10 4.26 14.58 -1.30
C ALA A 10 5.55 15.43 -1.25
N GLY A 11 6.71 14.77 -1.35
CA GLY A 11 8.02 15.39 -1.31
C GLY A 11 8.51 15.85 0.06
N SER A 12 7.70 15.76 1.13
CA SER A 12 8.11 16.21 2.48
C SER A 12 8.94 15.17 3.25
N SER A 13 8.91 13.92 2.82
CA SER A 13 9.64 12.82 3.47
C SER A 13 10.85 12.32 2.67
N GLY A 14 10.99 12.71 1.41
CA GLY A 14 11.97 12.18 0.50
C GLY A 14 13.41 12.67 0.73
N HIS A 15 14.37 11.90 0.21
CA HIS A 15 15.77 12.32 0.07
C HIS A 15 16.41 11.62 -1.14
N GLY A 16 17.33 12.32 -1.84
CA GLY A 16 17.98 11.79 -3.03
C GLY A 16 16.97 11.37 -4.08
N ASN A 17 17.03 10.11 -4.54
CA ASN A 17 16.11 9.56 -5.52
C ASN A 17 14.82 8.99 -4.88
N PHE A 18 14.70 9.01 -3.56
CA PHE A 18 13.49 8.58 -2.85
C PHE A 18 12.56 9.78 -2.67
N THR A 19 11.37 9.71 -3.22
CA THR A 19 10.30 10.73 -3.05
C THR A 19 9.52 10.53 -1.77
N VAL A 20 9.49 9.30 -1.26
CA VAL A 20 8.97 8.91 0.06
C VAL A 20 10.05 8.12 0.78
N ASP A 21 10.28 8.42 2.04
CA ASP A 21 11.13 7.64 2.93
C ASP A 21 10.57 7.69 4.35
N ILE A 22 9.89 6.62 4.71
CA ILE A 22 9.23 6.43 6.00
C ILE A 22 9.74 5.11 6.58
N ASP A 23 10.53 5.21 7.62
CA ASP A 23 10.93 4.09 8.45
C ASP A 23 10.12 4.04 9.75
N PRO A 24 10.19 2.95 10.51
CA PRO A 24 9.48 2.83 11.78
C PRO A 24 9.82 3.95 12.77
N GLN A 25 11.07 4.41 12.82
CA GLN A 25 11.47 5.48 13.74
C GLN A 25 10.80 6.81 13.39
N ARG A 26 10.74 7.17 12.11
CA ARG A 26 10.07 8.38 11.63
C ARG A 26 8.56 8.32 11.89
N ALA A 27 7.94 7.17 11.64
CA ALA A 27 6.52 6.95 11.86
C ALA A 27 6.15 6.87 13.34
N GLY A 28 7.11 6.63 14.23
CA GLY A 28 6.91 6.54 15.68
C GLY A 28 6.31 5.21 16.13
N TRP A 29 6.56 4.15 15.37
CA TRP A 29 6.11 2.79 15.63
C TRP A 29 7.25 1.75 15.49
N ALA A 30 6.97 0.45 15.34
CA ALA A 30 8.00 -0.57 15.49
C ALA A 30 8.31 -1.38 14.23
N PHE A 31 7.37 -1.50 13.28
CA PHE A 31 7.47 -2.49 12.22
C PHE A 31 7.44 -1.90 10.80
N SER A 32 6.36 -1.25 10.40
CA SER A 32 6.12 -0.93 8.99
C SER A 32 6.91 0.28 8.47
N GLY A 33 7.34 0.19 7.22
CA GLY A 33 8.04 1.25 6.51
C GLY A 33 7.69 1.28 5.02
N LEU A 34 7.96 2.41 4.37
CA LEU A 34 7.75 2.58 2.95
C LEU A 34 8.79 3.54 2.37
N ARG A 35 9.44 3.13 1.29
CA ARG A 35 10.22 4.02 0.42
C ARG A 35 9.64 4.00 -0.98
N VAL A 36 9.68 5.13 -1.68
CA VAL A 36 9.32 5.23 -3.11
C VAL A 36 10.49 5.82 -3.85
N LEU A 37 11.08 5.02 -4.73
CA LEU A 37 12.25 5.36 -5.54
C LEU A 37 11.80 5.84 -6.93
N VAL A 38 12.41 6.90 -7.43
CA VAL A 38 12.31 7.35 -8.82
C VAL A 38 13.66 7.22 -9.48
N LEU A 39 13.74 6.51 -10.59
CA LEU A 39 14.94 6.38 -11.39
C LEU A 39 14.76 7.01 -12.76
N GLU A 40 15.75 7.79 -13.18
CA GLU A 40 15.91 8.22 -14.55
C GLU A 40 16.32 7.05 -15.44
N ALA A 41 16.15 7.20 -16.76
CA ALA A 41 16.55 6.18 -17.72
C ALA A 41 18.05 5.85 -17.62
N GLY A 42 18.36 4.57 -17.44
CA GLY A 42 19.73 4.05 -17.28
C GLY A 42 20.31 4.24 -15.87
N ALA A 43 19.56 4.82 -14.94
CA ALA A 43 20.04 5.02 -13.57
C ALA A 43 19.92 3.76 -12.71
N SER A 44 20.77 3.71 -11.68
CA SER A 44 20.80 2.63 -10.68
C SER A 44 20.79 3.21 -9.27
N GLN A 45 20.28 2.43 -8.34
CA GLN A 45 20.27 2.74 -6.91
C GLN A 45 20.66 1.50 -6.11
N VAL A 46 21.59 1.68 -5.16
CA VAL A 46 21.87 0.66 -4.14
C VAL A 46 20.91 0.85 -2.98
N VAL A 47 20.35 -0.25 -2.49
CA VAL A 47 19.40 -0.28 -1.39
C VAL A 47 19.83 -1.35 -0.39
N GLU A 48 19.97 -0.96 0.87
CA GLU A 48 20.22 -1.85 1.99
C GLU A 48 18.89 -2.17 2.67
N THR A 49 18.64 -3.46 2.96
CA THR A 49 17.43 -3.86 3.69
C THR A 49 17.62 -3.71 5.21
N GLY A 50 18.84 -3.82 5.71
CA GLY A 50 19.13 -3.77 7.15
C GLY A 50 18.36 -4.85 7.91
N GLU A 51 17.61 -4.47 8.94
CA GLU A 51 16.78 -5.39 9.73
C GLU A 51 15.40 -5.64 9.11
N ALA A 52 15.07 -4.95 8.00
CA ALA A 52 13.76 -5.07 7.36
C ALA A 52 13.77 -6.08 6.20
N GLU A 53 12.64 -6.72 6.00
CA GLU A 53 12.24 -7.32 4.73
C GLU A 53 11.53 -6.28 3.86
N LEU A 54 11.51 -6.48 2.55
CA LEU A 54 10.79 -5.58 1.64
C LEU A 54 10.27 -6.28 0.38
N LEU A 55 9.29 -5.66 -0.27
CA LEU A 55 8.96 -5.94 -1.65
C LEU A 55 9.55 -4.85 -2.54
N ILE A 56 9.97 -5.21 -3.75
CA ILE A 56 10.23 -4.26 -4.84
C ILE A 56 9.02 -4.32 -5.75
N LEU A 57 8.17 -3.29 -5.69
CA LEU A 57 6.89 -3.23 -6.38
C LEU A 57 6.92 -2.11 -7.43
N PRO A 58 6.95 -2.41 -8.73
CA PRO A 58 6.88 -1.41 -9.78
C PRO A 58 5.56 -0.62 -9.73
N LEU A 59 5.63 0.70 -9.51
CA LEU A 59 4.51 1.62 -9.70
C LEU A 59 4.39 2.01 -11.17
N ALA A 60 5.53 2.23 -11.84
CA ALA A 60 5.62 2.46 -13.28
C ALA A 60 7.01 2.09 -13.79
N GLY A 61 7.09 1.51 -14.97
CA GLY A 61 8.34 1.02 -15.56
C GLY A 61 8.73 -0.36 -15.08
N GLY A 62 9.82 -0.88 -15.62
CA GLY A 62 10.45 -2.14 -15.25
C GLY A 62 11.89 -1.93 -14.78
N ALA A 63 12.47 -2.95 -14.14
CA ALA A 63 13.83 -2.88 -13.62
C ALA A 63 14.56 -4.23 -13.67
N THR A 64 15.87 -4.17 -13.58
CA THR A 64 16.72 -5.31 -13.23
C THR A 64 17.20 -5.12 -11.79
N VAL A 65 17.10 -6.17 -10.99
CA VAL A 65 17.55 -6.18 -9.59
C VAL A 65 18.63 -7.23 -9.43
N GLU A 66 19.78 -6.81 -8.90
CA GLU A 66 20.89 -7.68 -8.53
C GLU A 66 20.93 -7.78 -6.99
N VAL A 67 20.80 -8.99 -6.45
CA VAL A 67 20.80 -9.27 -5.02
C VAL A 67 21.25 -10.70 -4.78
N ASP A 68 22.03 -10.95 -3.74
CA ASP A 68 22.56 -12.29 -3.37
C ASP A 68 23.21 -13.03 -4.56
N GLY A 69 23.98 -12.30 -5.41
CA GLY A 69 24.63 -12.84 -6.59
C GLY A 69 23.69 -13.30 -7.70
N GLN A 70 22.42 -13.01 -7.61
CA GLN A 70 21.39 -13.34 -8.59
C GLN A 70 20.88 -12.07 -9.28
N THR A 71 20.34 -12.25 -10.50
CA THR A 71 19.76 -11.16 -11.28
C THR A 71 18.31 -11.49 -11.57
N PHE A 72 17.41 -10.57 -11.20
CA PHE A 72 15.96 -10.66 -11.44
C PHE A 72 15.52 -9.55 -12.38
N VAL A 73 14.63 -9.87 -13.30
CA VAL A 73 14.01 -8.89 -14.20
C VAL A 73 12.57 -8.70 -13.79
N LEU A 74 12.22 -7.47 -13.40
CA LEU A 74 10.86 -7.04 -13.17
C LEU A 74 10.33 -6.43 -14.48
N GLU A 75 9.31 -7.06 -15.07
CA GLU A 75 8.66 -6.54 -16.29
C GLU A 75 7.97 -5.20 -15.99
N GLY A 76 7.37 -5.12 -14.81
CA GLY A 76 6.67 -3.94 -14.37
C GLY A 76 5.37 -3.66 -15.12
N ARG A 77 4.98 -2.38 -15.11
CA ARG A 77 3.73 -1.89 -15.72
C ARG A 77 3.85 -0.44 -16.17
N ARG A 78 2.91 0.04 -17.00
CA ARG A 78 2.91 1.44 -17.46
C ARG A 78 2.59 2.43 -16.33
N GLY A 79 1.78 2.03 -15.38
CA GLY A 79 1.34 2.82 -14.23
C GLY A 79 0.38 2.00 -13.37
N VAL A 80 0.05 2.50 -12.20
CA VAL A 80 -0.75 1.77 -11.19
C VAL A 80 -2.17 1.41 -11.66
N PHE A 81 -2.73 2.17 -12.59
CA PHE A 81 -4.05 1.91 -13.18
C PHE A 81 -4.02 0.93 -14.37
N SER A 82 -2.82 0.51 -14.83
CA SER A 82 -2.68 -0.41 -15.98
C SER A 82 -2.72 -1.89 -15.62
N GLY A 83 -3.12 -2.23 -14.39
CA GLY A 83 -3.25 -3.60 -13.90
C GLY A 83 -2.17 -3.98 -12.90
N VAL A 84 -2.15 -5.26 -12.52
CA VAL A 84 -1.18 -5.83 -11.58
C VAL A 84 0.23 -5.92 -12.18
N THR A 85 1.22 -5.98 -11.32
CA THR A 85 2.64 -6.12 -11.70
C THR A 85 3.26 -7.36 -11.06
N ASP A 86 4.37 -7.82 -11.60
CA ASP A 86 5.30 -8.71 -10.92
C ASP A 86 6.06 -7.96 -9.82
N TYR A 87 6.66 -8.70 -8.91
CA TYR A 87 7.40 -8.11 -7.80
C TYR A 87 8.48 -9.05 -7.26
N LEU A 88 9.44 -8.48 -6.53
CA LEU A 88 10.50 -9.22 -5.88
C LEU A 88 10.38 -9.04 -4.36
N TYR A 89 10.41 -10.14 -3.63
CA TYR A 89 10.62 -10.14 -2.18
C TYR A 89 12.12 -10.21 -1.88
N VAL A 90 12.60 -9.38 -0.96
CA VAL A 90 13.98 -9.39 -0.47
C VAL A 90 13.96 -9.43 1.05
N GLY A 91 14.69 -10.39 1.61
CA GLY A 91 14.81 -10.57 3.06
C GLY A 91 15.68 -9.50 3.74
N ARG A 92 15.78 -9.57 5.05
CA ARG A 92 16.65 -8.71 5.84
C ARG A 92 18.12 -9.06 5.61
N GLY A 93 19.02 -8.09 5.84
CA GLY A 93 20.47 -8.26 5.76
C GLY A 93 21.04 -8.22 4.35
N GLU A 94 20.23 -7.92 3.36
CA GLU A 94 20.61 -7.91 1.94
C GLU A 94 21.02 -6.51 1.47
N SER A 95 21.96 -6.50 0.52
CA SER A 95 22.34 -5.34 -0.28
C SER A 95 21.93 -5.62 -1.73
N LEU A 96 21.10 -4.76 -2.29
CA LEU A 96 20.63 -4.91 -3.68
C LEU A 96 20.96 -3.69 -4.53
N THR A 97 21.09 -3.92 -5.84
CA THR A 97 21.18 -2.85 -6.83
C THR A 97 19.97 -2.96 -7.77
N ILE A 98 19.15 -1.91 -7.84
CA ILE A 98 18.06 -1.78 -8.80
C ILE A 98 18.46 -0.83 -9.92
N THR A 99 18.28 -1.26 -11.17
CA THR A 99 18.60 -0.50 -12.39
C THR A 99 17.38 -0.46 -13.30
N SER A 100 17.00 0.72 -13.78
CA SER A 100 15.91 0.85 -14.76
C SER A 100 16.42 1.40 -16.08
N ALA A 101 16.35 0.61 -17.15
CA ALA A 101 16.84 1.01 -18.46
C ALA A 101 16.05 2.17 -19.08
N GLN A 102 14.77 2.29 -18.77
CA GLN A 102 13.87 3.31 -19.31
C GLN A 102 13.41 4.34 -18.28
N GLY A 103 13.90 4.21 -17.05
CA GLY A 103 13.38 4.96 -15.90
C GLY A 103 12.12 4.32 -15.32
N GLY A 104 11.71 4.79 -14.14
CA GLY A 104 10.52 4.27 -13.49
C GLY A 104 10.37 4.71 -12.05
N ARG A 105 9.27 4.27 -11.45
CA ARG A 105 8.95 4.46 -10.03
C ARG A 105 8.71 3.11 -9.37
N PHE A 106 9.30 2.91 -8.20
CA PHE A 106 9.29 1.63 -7.50
C PHE A 106 9.01 1.86 -6.03
N ALA A 107 7.97 1.21 -5.50
CA ALA A 107 7.71 1.20 -4.07
C ALA A 107 8.45 0.05 -3.39
N PHE A 108 8.90 0.33 -2.16
CA PHE A 108 9.55 -0.62 -1.26
C PHE A 108 8.73 -0.68 0.03
N PRO A 109 7.52 -1.29 0.02
CA PRO A 109 6.85 -1.63 1.26
C PRO A 109 7.75 -2.55 2.08
N SER A 110 7.91 -2.28 3.36
CA SER A 110 8.87 -2.97 4.22
C SER A 110 8.33 -3.20 5.64
N ALA A 111 8.90 -4.18 6.32
CA ALA A 111 8.66 -4.41 7.73
C ALA A 111 9.94 -4.92 8.42
N ILE A 112 10.13 -4.59 9.71
CA ILE A 112 11.17 -5.22 10.52
C ILE A 112 10.90 -6.72 10.56
N ALA A 113 11.93 -7.52 10.25
CA ALA A 113 11.81 -8.97 10.09
C ALA A 113 12.45 -9.72 11.25
N THR A 114 11.80 -10.76 11.74
CA THR A 114 12.31 -11.68 12.76
C THR A 114 12.86 -12.98 12.17
N ARG A 115 12.48 -13.29 10.92
CA ARG A 115 12.88 -14.50 10.20
C ARG A 115 13.74 -14.19 8.98
N ASP A 116 14.68 -15.10 8.67
CA ASP A 116 15.45 -15.06 7.43
C ASP A 116 14.67 -15.81 6.35
N ILE A 117 14.20 -15.09 5.34
CA ILE A 117 13.43 -15.62 4.23
C ILE A 117 14.17 -15.31 2.94
N PRO A 118 14.43 -16.32 2.08
CA PRO A 118 15.18 -16.12 0.83
C PRO A 118 14.49 -15.15 -0.12
N VAL A 119 15.30 -14.53 -0.97
CA VAL A 119 14.83 -13.71 -2.10
C VAL A 119 13.91 -14.55 -2.99
N ALA A 120 12.76 -13.98 -3.40
CA ALA A 120 11.78 -14.67 -4.22
C ALA A 120 11.10 -13.73 -5.22
N TYR A 121 11.08 -14.14 -6.50
CA TYR A 121 10.37 -13.44 -7.56
C TYR A 121 8.95 -14.00 -7.70
N TYR A 122 7.98 -13.10 -7.80
CA TYR A 122 6.58 -13.42 -7.99
C TYR A 122 6.05 -12.79 -9.28
N PRO A 123 5.63 -13.62 -10.26
CA PRO A 123 5.07 -13.12 -11.50
C PRO A 123 3.68 -12.53 -11.30
N LYS A 124 3.29 -11.58 -12.14
CA LYS A 124 1.95 -10.93 -12.09
C LYS A 124 0.77 -11.90 -12.11
N SER A 125 0.95 -13.10 -12.68
CA SER A 125 -0.10 -14.14 -12.71
C SER A 125 -0.40 -14.76 -11.33
N GLN A 126 0.45 -14.54 -10.34
CA GLN A 126 0.23 -14.99 -8.96
C GLN A 126 -0.42 -13.91 -8.08
N VAL A 127 -0.57 -12.69 -8.59
CA VAL A 127 -1.23 -11.62 -7.84
C VAL A 127 -2.73 -11.89 -7.81
N ARG A 128 -3.27 -12.11 -6.60
CA ARG A 128 -4.71 -12.31 -6.41
C ARG A 128 -5.43 -10.97 -6.49
N VAL A 129 -6.43 -10.89 -7.38
CA VAL A 129 -7.28 -9.70 -7.55
C VAL A 129 -8.66 -10.01 -6.97
N ASP A 130 -9.06 -9.24 -5.96
CA ASP A 130 -10.38 -9.32 -5.35
C ASP A 130 -11.20 -8.08 -5.71
N LEU A 131 -12.45 -8.25 -6.12
CA LEU A 131 -13.41 -7.16 -6.21
C LEU A 131 -14.24 -7.15 -4.92
N ARG A 132 -14.19 -6.05 -4.19
CA ARG A 132 -14.83 -5.93 -2.87
C ARG A 132 -15.86 -4.81 -2.86
N GLY A 133 -16.90 -4.98 -2.02
CA GLY A 133 -18.04 -4.07 -1.94
C GLY A 133 -18.98 -4.20 -3.13
N ALA A 134 -19.95 -3.31 -3.21
CA ALA A 134 -20.89 -3.19 -4.32
C ALA A 134 -21.38 -1.75 -4.48
N GLY A 135 -21.98 -1.42 -5.62
CA GLY A 135 -22.40 -0.05 -5.94
C GLY A 135 -21.23 0.92 -5.77
N ASP A 136 -21.50 2.07 -5.16
CA ASP A 136 -20.49 3.10 -4.90
C ASP A 136 -19.39 2.69 -3.89
N CYS A 137 -19.52 1.53 -3.25
CA CYS A 137 -18.48 0.96 -2.39
C CYS A 137 -17.60 -0.06 -3.11
N SER A 138 -17.74 -0.24 -4.41
CA SER A 138 -16.92 -1.17 -5.21
C SER A 138 -15.49 -0.68 -5.33
N ARG A 139 -14.54 -1.58 -5.05
CA ARG A 139 -13.11 -1.36 -5.25
C ARG A 139 -12.41 -2.65 -5.65
N GLN A 140 -11.27 -2.51 -6.30
CA GLN A 140 -10.37 -3.63 -6.61
C GLN A 140 -9.25 -3.68 -5.60
N VAL A 141 -8.89 -4.87 -5.15
CA VAL A 141 -7.77 -5.11 -4.25
C VAL A 141 -6.80 -6.09 -4.92
N ASN A 142 -5.57 -5.64 -5.15
CA ASN A 142 -4.48 -6.47 -5.66
C ASN A 142 -3.61 -6.91 -4.49
N ASN A 143 -3.61 -8.20 -4.18
CA ASN A 143 -2.93 -8.73 -3.00
C ASN A 143 -1.53 -9.22 -3.39
N TYR A 144 -0.48 -8.63 -2.81
CA TYR A 144 0.92 -9.02 -3.03
C TYR A 144 1.45 -9.94 -1.94
N SER A 145 1.31 -9.56 -0.67
CA SER A 145 1.64 -10.43 0.47
C SER A 145 0.50 -10.56 1.48
N LEU A 146 -0.67 -10.03 1.17
CA LEU A 146 -1.85 -10.15 2.03
C LEU A 146 -2.62 -11.43 1.68
N ALA A 147 -2.48 -12.46 2.54
CA ALA A 147 -3.18 -13.74 2.44
C ALA A 147 -3.10 -14.37 1.02
N VAL A 148 -1.90 -14.39 0.44
CA VAL A 148 -1.63 -14.97 -0.89
C VAL A 148 -0.94 -16.32 -0.69
N GLU A 149 -1.52 -17.39 -1.25
CA GLU A 149 -0.92 -18.72 -1.18
C GLU A 149 0.44 -18.74 -1.90
N GLY A 150 1.43 -19.33 -1.25
CA GLY A 150 2.79 -19.44 -1.79
C GLY A 150 3.65 -18.17 -1.63
N VAL A 151 3.12 -17.09 -1.05
CA VAL A 151 3.89 -15.90 -0.66
C VAL A 151 4.17 -15.98 0.84
N THR A 152 5.45 -15.83 1.21
CA THR A 152 5.88 -15.87 2.60
C THR A 152 6.66 -14.61 2.91
N THR A 153 6.27 -13.90 3.98
CA THR A 153 6.95 -12.75 4.58
C THR A 153 7.15 -13.00 6.06
N SER A 154 7.96 -12.20 6.74
CA SER A 154 8.10 -12.29 8.20
C SER A 154 6.94 -11.61 8.93
N HIS A 155 6.68 -10.34 8.60
CA HIS A 155 5.63 -9.50 9.18
C HIS A 155 4.88 -8.66 8.14
N LEU A 156 5.44 -8.53 6.93
CA LEU A 156 4.95 -7.61 5.91
C LEU A 156 3.68 -8.11 5.23
N LEU A 157 2.63 -7.31 5.32
CA LEU A 157 1.40 -7.44 4.53
C LEU A 157 1.29 -6.24 3.59
N ALA A 158 1.10 -6.49 2.30
CA ALA A 158 0.96 -5.43 1.31
C ALA A 158 -0.13 -5.75 0.29
N CYS A 159 -0.95 -4.76 0.00
CA CYS A 159 -1.93 -4.80 -1.08
C CYS A 159 -2.13 -3.41 -1.69
N GLU A 160 -2.57 -3.39 -2.91
CA GLU A 160 -3.03 -2.18 -3.59
C GLU A 160 -4.54 -2.14 -3.63
N VAL A 161 -5.10 -0.94 -3.54
CA VAL A 161 -6.53 -0.71 -3.74
C VAL A 161 -6.73 0.30 -4.85
N ILE A 162 -7.62 -0.04 -5.80
CA ILE A 162 -8.05 0.88 -6.84
C ILE A 162 -9.53 1.19 -6.61
N THR A 163 -9.82 2.48 -6.47
CA THR A 163 -11.16 3.03 -6.22
C THR A 163 -11.57 3.84 -7.43
N PRO A 164 -12.57 3.38 -8.20
CA PRO A 164 -13.09 4.15 -9.33
C PRO A 164 -13.61 5.53 -8.91
N GLY A 165 -13.46 6.52 -9.77
CA GLY A 165 -13.91 7.90 -9.51
C GLY A 165 -15.36 7.98 -9.06
N GLY A 166 -15.60 8.65 -7.93
CA GLY A 166 -16.90 8.74 -7.26
C GLY A 166 -17.19 7.64 -6.25
N ASN A 167 -16.35 6.58 -6.19
CA ASN A 167 -16.54 5.45 -5.27
C ASN A 167 -15.84 5.65 -3.93
N TRP A 168 -16.26 4.82 -2.98
CA TRP A 168 -15.75 4.75 -1.61
C TRP A 168 -15.04 3.42 -1.39
N SER A 169 -13.84 3.45 -0.83
CA SER A 169 -13.08 2.26 -0.43
C SER A 169 -12.65 2.34 1.03
N SER A 170 -12.08 1.28 1.59
CA SER A 170 -11.88 1.14 3.05
C SER A 170 -13.15 1.53 3.84
N TYR A 171 -14.31 1.20 3.29
CA TYR A 171 -15.61 1.48 3.88
C TYR A 171 -16.47 0.21 3.94
N PRO A 172 -17.17 -0.05 5.08
CA PRO A 172 -17.15 0.73 6.31
C PRO A 172 -15.75 0.85 6.91
N ALA A 173 -15.53 1.92 7.68
CA ALA A 173 -14.27 2.09 8.41
C ALA A 173 -14.02 0.90 9.33
N HIS A 174 -12.77 0.51 9.49
CA HIS A 174 -12.34 -0.61 10.31
C HIS A 174 -11.10 -0.24 11.11
N LYS A 175 -10.73 -1.07 12.08
CA LYS A 175 -9.52 -0.86 12.88
C LYS A 175 -8.76 -2.17 13.08
N HIS A 176 -7.47 -2.06 13.41
CA HIS A 176 -6.60 -3.16 13.79
C HIS A 176 -5.49 -2.63 14.71
N GLU A 177 -5.87 -2.29 15.93
CA GLU A 177 -5.03 -1.58 16.89
C GLU A 177 -4.69 -2.39 18.15
N GLN A 178 -5.18 -3.63 18.23
CA GLN A 178 -4.97 -4.55 19.33
C GLN A 178 -5.16 -6.00 18.87
N ASP A 179 -4.64 -6.95 19.64
CA ASP A 179 -4.88 -8.37 19.41
C ASP A 179 -6.11 -8.85 20.16
N SER A 180 -7.02 -9.48 19.42
CA SER A 180 -8.20 -10.17 19.96
C SER A 180 -8.61 -11.34 19.07
N GLU A 181 -9.76 -11.96 19.33
CA GLU A 181 -10.29 -13.04 18.49
C GLU A 181 -10.60 -12.55 17.06
N ASP A 182 -11.04 -11.31 16.90
CA ASP A 182 -11.50 -10.71 15.64
C ASP A 182 -10.63 -9.54 15.14
N GLU A 183 -9.52 -9.23 15.81
CA GLU A 183 -8.64 -8.11 15.49
C GLU A 183 -7.16 -8.49 15.63
N ARG A 184 -6.30 -7.97 14.74
CA ARG A 184 -4.84 -8.04 14.86
C ARG A 184 -4.24 -6.65 14.99
N GLU A 185 -3.19 -6.53 15.82
CA GLU A 185 -2.45 -5.28 15.94
C GLU A 185 -1.55 -5.10 14.72
N LEU A 186 -1.83 -4.07 13.89
CA LEU A 186 -1.07 -3.71 12.71
C LEU A 186 -0.91 -2.19 12.62
N GLU A 187 0.29 -1.76 12.31
CA GLU A 187 0.60 -0.41 11.83
C GLU A 187 0.30 -0.36 10.34
N GLU A 188 -0.23 0.74 9.81
CA GLU A 188 -0.58 0.82 8.40
C GLU A 188 -0.14 2.14 7.77
N ILE A 189 0.38 2.04 6.54
CA ILE A 189 0.74 3.17 5.67
C ILE A 189 -0.16 3.13 4.44
N TYR A 190 -0.74 4.27 4.10
CA TYR A 190 -1.41 4.53 2.83
C TYR A 190 -0.51 5.44 1.98
N TYR A 191 -0.13 5.00 0.78
CA TYR A 191 0.52 5.83 -0.23
C TYR A 191 -0.43 6.01 -1.41
N PHE A 192 -0.69 7.26 -1.81
CA PHE A 192 -1.72 7.59 -2.78
C PHE A 192 -1.14 7.95 -4.16
N GLU A 193 -1.86 7.54 -5.21
CA GLU A 193 -1.75 8.08 -6.56
C GLU A 193 -3.16 8.34 -7.11
N ILE A 194 -3.35 9.48 -7.76
CA ILE A 194 -4.64 9.89 -8.30
C ILE A 194 -4.51 10.06 -9.82
N GLU A 195 -5.44 9.52 -10.58
CA GLU A 195 -5.43 9.68 -12.03
C GLU A 195 -5.59 11.16 -12.41
N ASP A 196 -4.81 11.61 -13.37
CA ASP A 196 -4.98 12.95 -13.94
C ASP A 196 -6.29 13.01 -14.74
N GLY A 197 -7.00 14.12 -14.63
CA GLY A 197 -8.20 14.38 -15.42
C GLY A 197 -7.88 14.96 -16.79
N PRO A 198 -8.94 15.34 -17.55
CA PRO A 198 -8.78 15.95 -18.84
C PRO A 198 -7.88 17.20 -18.79
N GLU A 199 -7.09 17.39 -19.85
CA GLU A 199 -6.19 18.54 -20.00
C GLU A 199 -5.11 18.64 -18.90
N GLY A 200 -4.83 17.52 -18.19
CA GLY A 200 -3.84 17.46 -17.12
C GLY A 200 -4.28 18.09 -15.81
N SER A 201 -5.60 18.26 -15.61
CA SER A 201 -6.13 18.66 -14.30
C SER A 201 -5.77 17.61 -13.24
N LYS A 202 -5.27 18.07 -12.08
CA LYS A 202 -4.87 17.17 -11.02
C LYS A 202 -6.07 16.66 -10.24
N GLY A 203 -6.14 15.33 -10.12
CA GLY A 203 -7.15 14.67 -9.32
C GLY A 203 -6.87 14.78 -7.82
N PHE A 204 -7.88 14.44 -7.02
CA PHE A 204 -7.77 14.34 -5.58
C PHE A 204 -8.69 13.26 -5.03
N GLY A 205 -8.39 12.82 -3.83
CA GLY A 205 -9.25 11.97 -3.02
C GLY A 205 -9.41 12.51 -1.61
N LEU A 206 -10.18 11.80 -0.79
CA LEU A 206 -10.29 12.09 0.65
C LEU A 206 -9.92 10.85 1.44
N HIS A 207 -9.23 11.06 2.57
CA HIS A 207 -8.90 10.02 3.54
C HIS A 207 -9.33 10.44 4.93
N ARG A 208 -9.83 9.48 5.71
CA ARG A 208 -10.21 9.70 7.10
C ARG A 208 -9.65 8.62 8.02
N THR A 209 -9.10 9.07 9.18
CA THR A 209 -8.79 8.26 10.35
C THR A 209 -9.38 8.93 11.58
N TYR A 210 -10.04 8.18 12.46
CA TYR A 210 -10.65 8.73 13.67
C TYR A 210 -10.55 7.76 14.86
N GLY A 211 -10.65 8.32 16.06
CA GLY A 211 -10.38 7.59 17.30
C GLY A 211 -11.35 6.47 17.60
N SER A 212 -10.85 5.48 18.32
CA SER A 212 -11.59 4.44 19.01
C SER A 212 -11.78 4.83 20.49
N PRO A 213 -12.63 4.12 21.25
CA PRO A 213 -12.84 4.41 22.68
C PRO A 213 -11.53 4.45 23.48
N GLY A 214 -11.20 5.60 24.05
CA GLY A 214 -10.00 5.81 24.86
C GLY A 214 -8.71 6.08 24.07
N ARG A 215 -8.72 6.03 22.73
CA ARG A 215 -7.57 6.28 21.84
C ARG A 215 -7.93 7.37 20.82
N PRO A 216 -7.81 8.65 21.18
CA PRO A 216 -8.16 9.74 20.27
C PRO A 216 -7.14 9.88 19.14
N ILE A 217 -7.65 10.03 17.93
CA ILE A 217 -6.94 10.44 16.72
C ILE A 217 -7.97 11.08 15.79
N ASP A 218 -7.60 12.05 15.00
CA ASP A 218 -8.50 12.67 14.02
C ASP A 218 -7.70 13.20 12.84
N LEU A 219 -7.96 12.64 11.67
CA LEU A 219 -7.45 13.06 10.38
C LEU A 219 -8.58 13.01 9.38
N CYS A 220 -8.88 14.11 8.75
CA CYS A 220 -9.74 14.18 7.57
C CYS A 220 -9.06 15.11 6.57
N CYS A 221 -8.49 14.57 5.52
CA CYS A 221 -7.67 15.33 4.60
C CYS A 221 -7.99 15.01 3.14
N GLU A 222 -7.74 15.98 2.28
CA GLU A 222 -7.59 15.79 0.85
C GLU A 222 -6.23 15.13 0.59
N VAL A 223 -6.18 14.15 -0.33
CA VAL A 223 -4.97 13.43 -0.72
C VAL A 223 -4.72 13.55 -2.21
N HIS A 224 -3.44 13.63 -2.60
CA HIS A 224 -2.94 13.78 -3.96
C HIS A 224 -1.85 12.76 -4.28
N ASP A 225 -1.32 12.80 -5.51
CA ASP A 225 -0.20 11.97 -5.92
C ASP A 225 1.01 12.10 -4.99
N GLY A 226 1.47 10.97 -4.46
CA GLY A 226 2.66 10.92 -3.61
C GLY A 226 2.43 11.24 -2.15
N ASP A 227 1.20 11.60 -1.76
CA ASP A 227 0.85 11.80 -0.36
C ASP A 227 0.83 10.47 0.40
N VAL A 228 1.07 10.56 1.72
CA VAL A 228 1.05 9.41 2.62
C VAL A 228 0.19 9.72 3.84
N ALA A 229 -0.63 8.75 4.24
CA ALA A 229 -1.29 8.77 5.54
C ALA A 229 -0.78 7.61 6.41
N LEU A 230 -0.48 7.91 7.67
CA LEU A 230 -0.03 6.95 8.68
C LEU A 230 -1.19 6.63 9.61
N VAL A 231 -1.44 5.35 9.84
CA VAL A 231 -2.49 4.86 10.73
C VAL A 231 -1.86 4.08 11.89
N PRO A 232 -1.49 4.75 12.99
CA PRO A 232 -0.91 4.10 14.15
C PRO A 232 -1.98 3.39 15.01
N HIS A 233 -3.22 3.80 14.93
CA HIS A 233 -4.38 3.23 15.61
C HIS A 233 -5.68 3.90 15.14
N GLY A 234 -6.81 3.40 15.62
CA GLY A 234 -8.13 3.97 15.37
C GLY A 234 -8.81 3.43 14.12
N TYR A 235 -10.07 3.80 13.96
CA TYR A 235 -10.83 3.50 12.76
C TYR A 235 -10.30 4.31 11.59
N HIS A 236 -10.07 3.66 10.46
CA HIS A 236 -9.60 4.29 9.24
C HIS A 236 -10.42 3.86 8.02
N GLY A 237 -10.48 4.77 7.06
CA GLY A 237 -11.50 4.82 6.03
C GLY A 237 -12.68 5.71 6.45
N PRO A 238 -13.46 6.18 5.46
CA PRO A 238 -13.31 5.88 4.05
C PRO A 238 -12.10 6.51 3.40
N CYS A 239 -11.68 5.90 2.26
CA CYS A 239 -10.99 6.59 1.19
C CYS A 239 -11.99 6.85 0.07
N VAL A 240 -12.07 8.08 -0.43
CA VAL A 240 -13.08 8.50 -1.40
C VAL A 240 -12.38 9.09 -2.62
N ALA A 241 -12.64 8.51 -3.79
CA ALA A 241 -12.15 9.04 -5.06
C ALA A 241 -13.06 10.18 -5.54
N ALA A 242 -12.51 11.32 -5.91
CA ALA A 242 -13.32 12.40 -6.48
C ALA A 242 -13.94 11.96 -7.82
N PRO A 243 -15.18 12.39 -8.15
CA PRO A 243 -15.81 12.03 -9.42
C PRO A 243 -14.93 12.41 -10.62
N GLY A 244 -14.68 11.45 -11.51
CA GLY A 244 -13.86 11.64 -12.71
C GLY A 244 -12.38 11.36 -12.53
N TYR A 245 -11.93 11.01 -11.31
CA TYR A 245 -10.55 10.68 -11.00
C TYR A 245 -10.49 9.33 -10.28
N ASP A 246 -9.84 8.33 -10.89
CA ASP A 246 -9.62 7.09 -10.17
C ASP A 246 -8.51 7.26 -9.14
N MET A 247 -8.66 6.61 -8.00
CA MET A 247 -7.71 6.67 -6.90
C MET A 247 -7.07 5.31 -6.67
N TYR A 248 -5.77 5.31 -6.59
CA TYR A 248 -4.95 4.19 -6.15
C TYR A 248 -4.37 4.50 -4.77
N TYR A 249 -4.27 3.49 -3.94
CA TYR A 249 -3.38 3.54 -2.79
C TYR A 249 -2.73 2.17 -2.53
N LEU A 250 -1.46 2.23 -2.08
CA LEU A 250 -0.73 1.08 -1.59
C LEU A 250 -0.88 1.05 -0.06
N ASN A 251 -1.40 -0.06 0.45
CA ASN A 251 -1.42 -0.35 1.87
C ASN A 251 -0.19 -1.18 2.25
N VAL A 252 0.53 -0.71 3.26
CA VAL A 252 1.66 -1.41 3.87
C VAL A 252 1.33 -1.63 5.33
N MET A 253 1.21 -2.87 5.74
CA MET A 253 0.83 -3.24 7.10
C MET A 253 1.89 -4.16 7.71
N ALA A 254 2.17 -3.98 8.97
CA ALA A 254 2.98 -4.89 9.77
C ALA A 254 2.66 -4.72 11.26
N GLY A 255 2.92 -5.75 12.03
CA GLY A 255 2.70 -5.75 13.47
C GLY A 255 3.46 -6.85 14.18
N PRO A 256 3.28 -7.04 15.49
CA PRO A 256 4.06 -7.99 16.30
C PRO A 256 3.78 -9.46 15.98
N ASN A 257 2.65 -9.76 15.32
CA ASN A 257 2.25 -11.13 15.05
C ASN A 257 2.90 -11.69 13.78
N GLU A 258 3.34 -12.96 13.85
CA GLU A 258 3.96 -13.68 12.73
C GLU A 258 2.96 -14.57 11.95
N ASP A 259 1.67 -14.54 12.31
CA ASP A 259 0.64 -15.34 11.65
C ASP A 259 0.20 -14.79 10.29
N LEU A 260 0.61 -13.56 9.96
CA LEU A 260 0.30 -12.86 8.69
C LEU A 260 -1.20 -12.77 8.40
N VAL A 261 -2.00 -12.73 9.47
CA VAL A 261 -3.46 -12.67 9.37
C VAL A 261 -3.92 -11.22 9.48
N TRP A 262 -4.74 -10.82 8.53
CA TRP A 262 -5.42 -9.52 8.58
C TRP A 262 -6.82 -9.69 9.15
N LEU A 263 -7.03 -9.25 10.40
CA LEU A 263 -8.32 -9.20 11.09
C LEU A 263 -8.60 -7.76 11.50
N ALA A 264 -9.69 -7.22 11.02
CA ALA A 264 -10.06 -5.82 11.22
C ALA A 264 -11.57 -5.68 11.33
N PRO A 265 -12.12 -5.53 12.54
CA PRO A 265 -13.55 -5.32 12.74
C PRO A 265 -13.99 -3.95 12.21
N ASP A 266 -15.15 -3.94 11.56
CA ASP A 266 -15.79 -2.71 11.13
C ASP A 266 -16.21 -1.84 12.31
N ASP A 267 -16.29 -0.52 12.10
CA ASP A 267 -16.99 0.37 13.00
C ASP A 267 -18.47 -0.08 13.12
N PRO A 268 -18.93 -0.43 14.33
CA PRO A 268 -20.31 -0.87 14.54
C PRO A 268 -21.37 0.15 14.08
N ALA A 269 -21.04 1.44 14.07
CA ALA A 269 -21.95 2.49 13.62
C ALA A 269 -22.21 2.41 12.10
N HIS A 270 -21.30 1.82 11.33
CA HIS A 270 -21.36 1.81 9.86
C HIS A 270 -21.42 0.41 9.26
N HIS A 271 -21.24 -0.65 10.06
CA HIS A 271 -21.24 -2.04 9.61
C HIS A 271 -22.49 -2.44 8.80
N TRP A 272 -23.64 -1.88 9.13
CA TRP A 272 -24.92 -2.14 8.47
C TRP A 272 -24.90 -1.98 6.96
N ILE A 273 -23.98 -1.16 6.40
CA ILE A 273 -23.91 -0.92 4.96
C ILE A 273 -23.64 -2.22 4.17
N ARG A 274 -22.92 -3.18 4.76
CA ARG A 274 -22.60 -4.47 4.12
C ARG A 274 -23.85 -5.24 3.70
N ALA A 275 -24.93 -5.15 4.48
CA ALA A 275 -26.20 -5.79 4.16
C ALA A 275 -26.87 -5.20 2.90
N THR A 276 -26.53 -3.97 2.52
CA THR A 276 -27.07 -3.35 1.29
C THR A 276 -26.42 -3.91 0.03
N TRP A 277 -25.23 -4.48 0.13
CA TRP A 277 -24.46 -4.98 -1.02
C TRP A 277 -25.05 -6.23 -1.66
N GLU A 278 -25.83 -7.03 -0.92
CA GLU A 278 -26.51 -8.23 -1.45
C GLU A 278 -27.42 -7.95 -2.65
N ASN A 279 -27.90 -6.70 -2.77
CA ASN A 279 -28.83 -6.29 -3.83
C ASN A 279 -28.20 -5.27 -4.81
N GLN A 280 -26.87 -5.17 -4.82
CA GLN A 280 -26.15 -4.25 -5.68
C GLN A 280 -25.09 -5.00 -6.49
N GLU A 281 -24.89 -4.56 -7.72
CA GLU A 281 -23.80 -5.07 -8.56
C GLU A 281 -22.47 -4.39 -8.23
N VAL A 282 -21.37 -5.08 -8.51
CA VAL A 282 -20.04 -4.49 -8.51
C VAL A 282 -19.96 -3.46 -9.64
N ASP A 283 -19.25 -2.37 -9.41
CA ASP A 283 -19.05 -1.32 -10.42
C ASP A 283 -18.49 -1.94 -11.72
N PRO A 284 -19.14 -1.73 -12.87
CA PRO A 284 -18.75 -2.35 -14.14
C PRO A 284 -17.40 -1.85 -14.70
N ARG A 285 -16.82 -0.80 -14.12
CA ARG A 285 -15.46 -0.35 -14.45
C ARG A 285 -14.37 -1.28 -13.92
N LEU A 286 -14.71 -2.19 -13.00
CA LEU A 286 -13.81 -3.14 -12.39
C LEU A 286 -13.90 -4.54 -13.05
N PRO A 287 -12.80 -5.32 -13.19
CA PRO A 287 -11.43 -4.94 -12.82
C PRO A 287 -10.83 -3.92 -13.78
N MET A 288 -10.01 -3.02 -13.22
CA MET A 288 -9.39 -1.94 -13.99
C MET A 288 -8.08 -2.39 -14.63
N ASN A 289 -7.94 -2.16 -15.94
CA ASN A 289 -6.77 -2.48 -16.77
C ASN A 289 -6.62 -1.40 -17.87
N LYS A 290 -6.20 -0.19 -17.51
CA LYS A 290 -6.05 0.95 -18.45
C LYS A 290 -4.75 0.98 -19.22
#